data_6e2b581e4ca1a0c5304d65fc07a3d534
#
_entry.id   6e2b581e4ca1a0c5304d65fc07a3d534
#
_cell.length_a   1.000
_cell.length_b   1.000
_cell.length_c   1.000
_cell.angle_alpha   90.00
_cell.angle_beta   90.00
_cell.angle_gamma   90.00
#
_symmetry.space_group_name_H-M   'P 1'
#
loop_
_entity.id
_entity.type
_entity.pdbx_description
1 polymer ?
#
loop_
_entity_poly.entity_id
_entity_poly.type
_entity_poly.pdbx_seq_one_letter_code
_entity_poly.pdbx_strand_id
1 'polypeptide(L)'
;MRRRQTLVLGATGLLVTAAAIGIYFYGAFFGWWARPTVRNAPEAEPAAVEQLASGLRYPFDLAFLPDGSALVTERESGRLRQISPDGGLTDVRIIDEIAEPTVQAGLQGVAISPTYERDGWIYVYYTTEHDSRVSRLRLESSAPLEPILTGIPSGKIHNGGRIRFGPDGMLYITTGEADDRPRAQDQKDLGGKILRVTPAGKPAPGNPTAGSPVYSWGFRDPQGLAWDDKGQLYVSDFGHHNLDELNRVTPGGNYGWPEVEGTGGEPEFTDPIATWKPADASPSGMTYHDGRIWIACLRGERLYRIATDGSSPQQLLTGQYGRLRLVTPAPDGSLWVLTNGRSGPDHDLILRVTP
;
A
#
# COMPACT_ATOMS: atom_id res chain seq x y z
N MET A 1 -80.29 18.81 -3.88
CA MET A 1 -79.03 19.14 -4.51
C MET A 1 -77.88 18.91 -3.50
N ARG A 2 -77.19 17.76 -3.49
CA ARG A 2 -76.02 17.43 -2.72
C ARG A 2 -74.84 17.24 -3.67
N ARG A 3 -73.85 18.12 -3.59
CA ARG A 3 -72.61 18.04 -4.37
C ARG A 3 -71.78 16.90 -3.84
N ARG A 4 -71.35 16.00 -4.69
CA ARG A 4 -70.30 15.04 -4.46
C ARG A 4 -68.95 15.76 -4.55
N GLN A 5 -68.22 15.83 -3.47
CA GLN A 5 -66.77 16.12 -3.49
C GLN A 5 -66.04 14.78 -3.62
N THR A 6 -65.40 14.59 -4.74
CA THR A 6 -64.57 13.41 -5.01
C THR A 6 -63.19 13.67 -4.40
N LEU A 7 -62.76 12.80 -3.49
CA LEU A 7 -61.41 12.78 -2.96
C LEU A 7 -60.42 12.45 -4.09
N VAL A 8 -59.53 13.39 -4.37
CA VAL A 8 -58.31 13.19 -5.17
C VAL A 8 -57.13 13.35 -4.22
N LEU A 9 -56.92 12.38 -3.35
CA LEU A 9 -55.81 12.34 -2.42
C LEU A 9 -55.38 10.87 -2.21
N GLY A 10 -54.70 10.29 -3.20
CA GLY A 10 -54.22 8.91 -3.08
C GLY A 10 -53.16 8.46 -4.07
N ALA A 11 -53.01 9.15 -5.19
CA ALA A 11 -52.15 8.65 -6.26
C ALA A 11 -50.70 9.20 -6.22
N THR A 12 -50.49 10.38 -5.67
CA THR A 12 -49.14 11.02 -5.65
C THR A 12 -48.24 10.49 -4.54
N GLY A 13 -48.80 10.10 -3.39
CA GLY A 13 -48.00 9.56 -2.27
C GLY A 13 -47.44 8.16 -2.54
N LEU A 14 -48.21 7.32 -3.26
CA LEU A 14 -47.78 5.95 -3.61
C LEU A 14 -46.77 5.90 -4.72
N LEU A 15 -46.76 6.85 -5.66
CA LEU A 15 -45.77 6.94 -6.73
C LEU A 15 -44.38 7.43 -6.21
N VAL A 16 -44.36 8.32 -5.23
CA VAL A 16 -43.11 8.81 -4.64
C VAL A 16 -42.44 7.74 -3.75
N THR A 17 -43.25 6.97 -2.99
CA THR A 17 -42.74 5.84 -2.20
C THR A 17 -42.27 4.67 -3.06
N ALA A 18 -43.00 4.34 -4.15
CA ALA A 18 -42.59 3.31 -5.09
C ALA A 18 -41.31 3.66 -5.85
N ALA A 19 -41.12 4.95 -6.22
CA ALA A 19 -39.91 5.43 -6.86
C ALA A 19 -38.73 5.41 -5.88
N ALA A 20 -38.92 5.82 -4.61
CA ALA A 20 -37.87 5.78 -3.58
C ALA A 20 -37.47 4.34 -3.22
N ILE A 21 -38.42 3.42 -3.13
CA ILE A 21 -38.17 2.00 -2.91
C ILE A 21 -37.50 1.36 -4.14
N GLY A 22 -37.94 1.72 -5.36
CA GLY A 22 -37.32 1.25 -6.60
C GLY A 22 -35.85 1.70 -6.74
N ILE A 23 -35.55 2.95 -6.39
CA ILE A 23 -34.19 3.48 -6.39
C ILE A 23 -33.35 2.81 -5.28
N TYR A 24 -33.92 2.55 -4.10
CA TYR A 24 -33.24 1.84 -3.01
C TYR A 24 -32.90 0.39 -3.40
N PHE A 25 -33.87 -0.36 -3.97
CA PHE A 25 -33.61 -1.72 -4.43
C PHE A 25 -32.75 -1.79 -5.68
N TYR A 26 -32.84 -0.83 -6.60
CA TYR A 26 -31.98 -0.77 -7.78
C TYR A 26 -30.55 -0.41 -7.39
N GLY A 27 -30.36 0.54 -6.48
CA GLY A 27 -29.05 0.90 -5.94
C GLY A 27 -28.40 -0.24 -5.12
N ALA A 28 -29.20 -0.97 -4.34
CA ALA A 28 -28.72 -2.13 -3.58
C ALA A 28 -28.38 -3.35 -4.46
N PHE A 29 -29.11 -3.53 -5.58
CA PHE A 29 -28.89 -4.65 -6.52
C PHE A 29 -27.74 -4.42 -7.51
N PHE A 30 -27.44 -3.15 -7.83
CA PHE A 30 -26.39 -2.78 -8.78
C PHE A 30 -25.18 -2.10 -8.14
N GLY A 31 -25.06 -2.10 -6.80
CA GLY A 31 -23.88 -1.54 -6.14
C GLY A 31 -23.69 -0.01 -6.32
N TRP A 32 -24.76 0.71 -6.66
CA TRP A 32 -24.74 2.14 -7.03
C TRP A 32 -24.47 3.11 -5.86
N TRP A 33 -24.09 2.58 -4.71
CA TRP A 33 -23.55 3.43 -3.66
C TRP A 33 -22.08 3.65 -3.95
N ALA A 34 -21.75 4.72 -4.66
CA ALA A 34 -20.39 5.21 -4.76
C ALA A 34 -19.80 5.20 -3.34
N ARG A 35 -18.76 4.39 -3.10
CA ARG A 35 -18.15 4.32 -1.79
C ARG A 35 -17.62 5.71 -1.44
N PRO A 36 -17.97 6.27 -0.28
CA PRO A 36 -17.70 7.66 0.00
C PRO A 36 -16.20 7.89 0.04
N THR A 37 -15.76 8.96 -0.60
CA THR A 37 -14.42 9.51 -0.35
C THR A 37 -14.32 9.82 1.13
N VAL A 38 -13.29 9.32 1.79
CA VAL A 38 -13.03 9.60 3.20
C VAL A 38 -12.80 11.09 3.37
N ARG A 39 -13.67 11.73 4.11
CA ARG A 39 -13.60 13.16 4.44
C ARG A 39 -13.77 13.31 5.94
N ASN A 40 -13.00 14.20 6.55
CA ASN A 40 -13.15 14.57 7.96
C ASN A 40 -13.25 13.34 8.89
N ALA A 41 -12.36 12.34 8.69
CA ALA A 41 -12.27 11.23 9.63
C ALA A 41 -12.03 11.77 11.05
N PRO A 42 -12.72 11.27 12.08
CA PRO A 42 -12.49 11.72 13.44
C PRO A 42 -11.05 11.44 13.88
N GLU A 43 -10.46 12.39 14.59
CA GLU A 43 -9.17 12.23 15.22
C GLU A 43 -9.28 11.20 16.35
N ALA A 44 -8.30 10.33 16.44
CA ALA A 44 -8.14 9.37 17.53
C ALA A 44 -6.71 9.51 18.08
N GLU A 45 -6.57 9.35 19.37
CA GLU A 45 -5.28 9.43 20.02
C GLU A 45 -4.73 8.02 20.28
N PRO A 46 -3.44 7.77 19.98
CA PRO A 46 -2.77 6.56 20.46
C PRO A 46 -2.54 6.64 21.98
N ALA A 47 -2.38 5.50 22.64
CA ALA A 47 -2.09 5.46 24.07
C ALA A 47 -0.72 6.09 24.39
N ALA A 48 0.28 5.92 23.51
CA ALA A 48 1.59 6.54 23.61
C ALA A 48 2.28 6.65 22.25
N VAL A 49 3.15 7.66 22.12
CA VAL A 49 4.08 7.82 21.00
C VAL A 49 5.46 8.12 21.54
N GLU A 50 6.45 7.33 21.13
CA GLU A 50 7.84 7.47 21.52
C GLU A 50 8.71 7.59 20.28
N GLN A 51 9.69 8.51 20.27
CA GLN A 51 10.72 8.52 19.27
C GLN A 51 11.74 7.42 19.57
N LEU A 52 11.74 6.35 18.79
CA LEU A 52 12.63 5.22 18.96
C LEU A 52 14.03 5.49 18.36
N ALA A 53 14.08 6.07 17.18
CA ALA A 53 15.33 6.39 16.49
C ALA A 53 15.20 7.66 15.65
N SER A 54 16.35 8.24 15.30
CA SER A 54 16.47 9.39 14.40
C SER A 54 17.74 9.28 13.55
N GLY A 55 17.91 10.21 12.60
CA GLY A 55 19.11 10.21 11.76
C GLY A 55 19.00 9.26 10.56
N LEU A 56 17.77 9.01 10.09
CA LEU A 56 17.52 8.27 8.86
C LEU A 56 17.40 9.22 7.67
N ARG A 57 17.82 8.72 6.50
CA ARG A 57 17.80 9.49 5.25
C ARG A 57 16.78 8.91 4.28
N TYR A 58 15.61 9.53 4.18
CA TYR A 58 14.52 9.09 3.30
C TYR A 58 14.22 7.59 3.43
N PRO A 59 13.94 7.08 4.64
CA PRO A 59 13.65 5.66 4.82
C PRO A 59 12.41 5.28 4.02
N PHE A 60 12.42 4.07 3.42
CA PHE A 60 11.30 3.61 2.62
C PHE A 60 10.56 2.45 3.26
N ASP A 61 11.28 1.46 3.76
CA ASP A 61 10.70 0.22 4.27
C ASP A 61 11.42 -0.29 5.51
N LEU A 62 10.72 -1.16 6.26
CA LEU A 62 11.23 -1.81 7.45
C LEU A 62 10.67 -3.23 7.54
N ALA A 63 11.52 -4.19 7.92
CA ALA A 63 11.12 -5.57 8.18
C ALA A 63 11.86 -6.12 9.40
N PHE A 64 11.11 -6.75 10.32
CA PHE A 64 11.65 -7.34 11.53
C PHE A 64 12.37 -8.65 11.29
N LEU A 65 13.49 -8.84 11.97
CA LEU A 65 14.23 -10.09 12.08
C LEU A 65 13.69 -10.93 13.26
N PRO A 66 13.96 -12.24 13.29
CA PRO A 66 13.48 -13.11 14.38
C PRO A 66 14.00 -12.73 15.77
N ASP A 67 15.14 -12.04 15.86
CA ASP A 67 15.73 -11.58 17.12
C ASP A 67 15.07 -10.30 17.67
N GLY A 68 14.06 -9.77 16.99
CA GLY A 68 13.34 -8.55 17.36
C GLY A 68 14.00 -7.25 16.86
N SER A 69 15.20 -7.29 16.29
CA SER A 69 15.76 -6.17 15.55
C SER A 69 15.02 -6.02 14.18
N ALA A 70 15.24 -4.92 13.49
CA ALA A 70 14.66 -4.71 12.17
C ALA A 70 15.67 -4.18 11.17
N LEU A 71 15.45 -4.49 9.89
CA LEU A 71 16.16 -3.86 8.79
C LEU A 71 15.35 -2.70 8.25
N VAL A 72 16.00 -1.58 7.99
CA VAL A 72 15.42 -0.39 7.37
C VAL A 72 16.21 -0.01 6.13
N THR A 73 15.50 0.31 5.05
CA THR A 73 16.09 0.77 3.80
C THR A 73 16.10 2.29 3.75
N GLU A 74 17.21 2.88 3.33
CA GLU A 74 17.32 4.30 2.99
C GLU A 74 17.38 4.45 1.48
N ARG A 75 16.35 5.06 0.92
CA ARG A 75 16.10 5.08 -0.53
C ARG A 75 17.23 5.74 -1.33
N GLU A 76 17.68 6.91 -0.91
CA GLU A 76 18.64 7.70 -1.68
C GLU A 76 20.08 7.31 -1.45
N SER A 77 20.41 6.86 -0.23
CA SER A 77 21.77 6.46 0.12
C SER A 77 22.11 5.02 -0.28
N GLY A 78 21.09 4.21 -0.62
CA GLY A 78 21.25 2.78 -0.85
C GLY A 78 21.62 1.99 0.40
N ARG A 79 21.55 2.60 1.58
CA ARG A 79 21.90 1.92 2.83
C ARG A 79 20.80 0.99 3.29
N LEU A 80 21.19 -0.22 3.62
CA LEU A 80 20.45 -1.14 4.45
C LEU A 80 21.00 -1.03 5.87
N ARG A 81 20.17 -0.62 6.81
CA ARG A 81 20.56 -0.43 8.21
C ARG A 81 19.80 -1.38 9.10
N GLN A 82 20.40 -1.79 10.21
CA GLN A 82 19.74 -2.54 11.26
C GLN A 82 19.44 -1.62 12.44
N ILE A 83 18.25 -1.74 12.98
CA ILE A 83 17.81 -1.07 14.18
C ILE A 83 17.54 -2.10 15.28
N SER A 84 18.15 -1.93 16.44
CA SER A 84 17.85 -2.74 17.62
C SER A 84 16.55 -2.32 18.31
N PRO A 85 15.94 -3.17 19.14
CA PRO A 85 14.67 -2.85 19.83
C PRO A 85 14.73 -1.60 20.71
N ASP A 86 15.92 -1.19 21.14
CA ASP A 86 16.17 0.01 21.94
C ASP A 86 16.54 1.24 21.10
N GLY A 87 16.51 1.14 19.76
CA GLY A 87 16.69 2.26 18.84
C GLY A 87 18.11 2.46 18.31
N GLY A 88 19.07 1.59 18.66
CA GLY A 88 20.43 1.65 18.13
C GLY A 88 20.46 1.37 16.62
N LEU A 89 21.07 2.28 15.83
CA LEU A 89 21.20 2.15 14.37
C LEU A 89 22.60 1.72 13.98
N THR A 90 22.72 0.69 13.14
CA THR A 90 23.97 0.18 12.60
C THR A 90 23.88 0.03 11.08
N ASP A 91 24.90 0.47 10.35
CA ASP A 91 24.97 0.24 8.91
C ASP A 91 25.33 -1.24 8.66
N VAL A 92 24.54 -1.90 7.82
CA VAL A 92 24.71 -3.31 7.47
C VAL A 92 25.35 -3.46 6.11
N ARG A 93 24.78 -2.78 5.11
CA ARG A 93 25.22 -2.86 3.73
C ARG A 93 24.83 -1.61 2.94
N ILE A 94 25.65 -1.28 1.95
CA ILE A 94 25.28 -0.32 0.89
C ILE A 94 24.96 -1.13 -0.37
N ILE A 95 23.83 -0.85 -0.99
CA ILE A 95 23.43 -1.36 -2.30
C ILE A 95 23.88 -0.30 -3.30
N ASP A 96 25.01 -0.49 -3.91
CA ASP A 96 25.67 0.45 -4.82
C ASP A 96 25.19 0.35 -6.28
N GLU A 97 24.39 -0.66 -6.59
CA GLU A 97 23.78 -0.85 -7.92
C GLU A 97 22.57 0.08 -8.17
N ILE A 98 22.19 0.93 -7.20
CA ILE A 98 21.05 1.84 -7.38
C ILE A 98 21.37 2.93 -8.39
N ALA A 99 20.35 3.29 -9.19
CA ALA A 99 20.41 4.48 -10.06
C ALA A 99 20.63 5.75 -9.24
N GLU A 100 21.13 6.79 -9.91
CA GLU A 100 21.14 8.14 -9.32
C GLU A 100 19.78 8.48 -8.72
N PRO A 101 19.73 8.96 -7.47
CA PRO A 101 18.49 9.18 -6.77
C PRO A 101 17.58 10.15 -7.54
N THR A 102 16.37 9.70 -7.81
CA THR A 102 15.27 10.53 -8.32
C THR A 102 14.22 10.68 -7.22
N VAL A 103 13.07 11.28 -7.57
CA VAL A 103 11.97 11.46 -6.60
C VAL A 103 11.53 10.14 -5.96
N GLN A 104 11.59 9.02 -6.70
CA GLN A 104 11.14 7.72 -6.21
C GLN A 104 12.09 6.55 -6.50
N ALA A 105 13.16 6.74 -7.27
CA ALA A 105 14.16 5.71 -7.52
C ALA A 105 15.11 5.52 -6.32
N GLY A 106 15.76 4.37 -6.25
CA GLY A 106 16.74 4.02 -5.22
C GLY A 106 16.44 2.69 -4.53
N LEU A 107 16.94 2.50 -3.31
CA LEU A 107 16.65 1.34 -2.47
C LEU A 107 15.29 1.50 -1.78
N GLN A 108 14.35 0.61 -2.08
CA GLN A 108 12.96 0.75 -1.65
C GLN A 108 12.55 -0.36 -0.67
N GLY A 109 11.92 -1.42 -1.14
CA GLY A 109 11.35 -2.46 -0.28
C GLY A 109 12.37 -3.39 0.36
N VAL A 110 12.05 -3.89 1.55
CA VAL A 110 12.78 -4.99 2.21
C VAL A 110 11.80 -6.02 2.76
N ALA A 111 12.10 -7.30 2.60
CA ALA A 111 11.34 -8.39 3.19
C ALA A 111 12.29 -9.49 3.71
N ILE A 112 11.90 -10.11 4.81
CA ILE A 112 12.64 -11.22 5.41
C ILE A 112 12.01 -12.52 4.94
N SER A 113 12.83 -13.51 4.57
CA SER A 113 12.34 -14.85 4.22
C SER A 113 11.44 -15.41 5.33
N PRO A 114 10.30 -16.01 5.02
CA PRO A 114 9.48 -16.72 6.00
C PRO A 114 10.23 -17.88 6.67
N THR A 115 11.36 -18.28 6.10
CA THR A 115 12.23 -19.35 6.59
C THR A 115 13.63 -18.83 6.91
N TYR A 116 13.73 -17.56 7.30
CA TYR A 116 15.00 -16.86 7.53
C TYR A 116 15.97 -17.61 8.46
N GLU A 117 15.48 -18.18 9.55
CA GLU A 117 16.31 -18.97 10.48
C GLU A 117 17.02 -20.16 9.81
N ARG A 118 16.50 -20.67 8.69
CA ARG A 118 17.10 -21.77 7.94
C ARG A 118 17.93 -21.30 6.76
N ASP A 119 17.48 -20.25 6.05
CA ASP A 119 18.06 -19.86 4.77
C ASP A 119 18.81 -18.53 4.81
N GLY A 120 18.55 -17.69 5.81
CA GLY A 120 19.19 -16.38 6.00
C GLY A 120 18.88 -15.36 4.90
N TRP A 121 17.84 -15.60 4.05
CA TRP A 121 17.56 -14.72 2.94
C TRP A 121 16.81 -13.47 3.35
N ILE A 122 17.29 -12.34 2.83
CA ILE A 122 16.67 -11.02 2.84
C ILE A 122 16.45 -10.62 1.40
N TYR A 123 15.31 -10.02 1.12
CA TYR A 123 14.91 -9.56 -0.20
C TYR A 123 14.88 -8.05 -0.20
N VAL A 124 15.39 -7.43 -1.27
CA VAL A 124 15.37 -5.99 -1.48
C VAL A 124 14.83 -5.66 -2.85
N TYR A 125 14.01 -4.61 -2.92
CA TYR A 125 13.58 -4.00 -4.18
C TYR A 125 14.35 -2.70 -4.36
N TYR A 126 14.94 -2.51 -5.53
CA TYR A 126 15.67 -1.30 -5.86
C TYR A 126 15.62 -0.99 -7.35
N THR A 127 15.85 0.29 -7.69
CA THR A 127 15.88 0.80 -9.05
C THR A 127 17.32 0.96 -9.50
N THR A 128 17.67 0.36 -10.64
CA THR A 128 18.94 0.56 -11.34
C THR A 128 18.77 1.56 -12.48
N GLU A 129 19.83 1.85 -13.22
CA GLU A 129 19.76 2.68 -14.44
C GLU A 129 18.88 2.08 -15.55
N HIS A 130 18.61 0.77 -15.49
CA HIS A 130 17.93 0.06 -16.58
C HIS A 130 16.52 -0.40 -16.25
N ASP A 131 16.31 -0.81 -14.99
CA ASP A 131 15.06 -1.40 -14.51
C ASP A 131 14.93 -1.26 -12.99
N SER A 132 13.75 -1.53 -12.48
CA SER A 132 13.57 -1.92 -11.09
C SER A 132 13.63 -3.45 -10.97
N ARG A 133 14.14 -3.93 -9.83
CA ARG A 133 14.33 -5.38 -9.62
C ARG A 133 14.23 -5.80 -8.16
N VAL A 134 14.02 -7.09 -7.98
CA VAL A 134 14.13 -7.72 -6.67
C VAL A 134 15.35 -8.61 -6.67
N SER A 135 16.20 -8.42 -5.67
CA SER A 135 17.34 -9.30 -5.38
C SER A 135 17.26 -9.82 -3.95
N ARG A 136 18.01 -10.87 -3.66
CA ARG A 136 18.17 -11.39 -2.30
C ARG A 136 19.63 -11.41 -1.89
N LEU A 137 19.84 -11.32 -0.59
CA LEU A 137 21.16 -11.33 0.05
C LEU A 137 21.09 -12.03 1.40
N ARG A 138 22.29 -12.28 1.99
CA ARG A 138 22.42 -12.66 3.40
C ARG A 138 23.25 -11.60 4.13
N LEU A 139 22.89 -11.27 5.38
CA LEU A 139 23.58 -10.21 6.13
C LEU A 139 25.07 -10.48 6.32
N GLU A 140 25.41 -11.71 6.67
CA GLU A 140 26.78 -12.14 6.94
C GLU A 140 27.65 -12.28 5.67
N SER A 141 27.07 -12.10 4.48
CA SER A 141 27.75 -12.36 3.22
C SER A 141 28.13 -11.08 2.49
N SER A 142 29.39 -10.96 2.09
CA SER A 142 29.85 -9.93 1.15
C SER A 142 29.63 -10.29 -0.32
N ALA A 143 28.99 -11.45 -0.61
CA ALA A 143 28.68 -11.85 -1.98
C ALA A 143 27.79 -10.80 -2.69
N PRO A 144 27.90 -10.70 -4.03
CA PRO A 144 26.98 -9.88 -4.82
C PRO A 144 25.52 -10.22 -4.53
N LEU A 145 24.62 -9.24 -4.78
CA LEU A 145 23.18 -9.51 -4.74
C LEU A 145 22.81 -10.58 -5.76
N GLU A 146 21.89 -11.44 -5.39
CA GLU A 146 21.32 -12.46 -6.30
C GLU A 146 19.99 -11.95 -6.85
N PRO A 147 19.93 -11.46 -8.12
CA PRO A 147 18.67 -11.04 -8.73
C PRO A 147 17.72 -12.21 -8.88
N ILE A 148 16.48 -12.06 -8.45
CA ILE A 148 15.43 -13.06 -8.58
C ILE A 148 14.32 -12.63 -9.55
N LEU A 149 14.10 -11.32 -9.70
CA LEU A 149 13.17 -10.74 -10.66
C LEU A 149 13.76 -9.45 -11.20
N THR A 150 13.86 -9.34 -12.52
CA THR A 150 14.41 -8.18 -13.25
C THR A 150 13.45 -7.71 -14.34
N GLY A 151 13.74 -6.56 -14.96
CA GLY A 151 12.94 -6.05 -16.07
C GLY A 151 11.62 -5.42 -15.64
N ILE A 152 11.46 -5.06 -14.39
CA ILE A 152 10.34 -4.24 -13.94
C ILE A 152 10.58 -2.82 -14.45
N PRO A 153 9.61 -2.19 -15.16
CA PRO A 153 9.77 -0.81 -15.62
C PRO A 153 10.12 0.14 -14.49
N SER A 154 11.01 1.07 -14.77
CA SER A 154 11.42 2.11 -13.82
C SER A 154 11.34 3.49 -14.45
N GLY A 155 11.11 4.50 -13.62
CA GLY A 155 11.02 5.89 -14.02
C GLY A 155 11.50 6.84 -12.93
N LYS A 156 11.41 8.13 -13.19
CA LYS A 156 11.68 9.16 -12.17
C LYS A 156 10.65 9.11 -11.04
N ILE A 157 9.44 8.68 -11.35
CA ILE A 157 8.29 8.54 -10.46
C ILE A 157 7.55 7.24 -10.73
N HIS A 158 6.67 6.85 -9.82
CA HIS A 158 5.77 5.70 -9.89
C HIS A 158 6.51 4.37 -10.08
N ASN A 159 7.44 4.09 -9.16
CA ASN A 159 8.21 2.85 -9.18
C ASN A 159 7.60 1.75 -8.29
N GLY A 160 6.56 2.04 -7.50
CA GLY A 160 6.02 1.10 -6.52
C GLY A 160 7.03 0.75 -5.43
N GLY A 161 7.47 -0.50 -5.41
CA GLY A 161 8.66 -0.93 -4.65
C GLY A 161 8.39 -1.55 -3.28
N ARG A 162 7.12 -1.73 -2.86
CA ARG A 162 6.82 -2.48 -1.65
C ARG A 162 6.88 -3.97 -1.93
N ILE A 163 7.58 -4.72 -1.07
CA ILE A 163 7.63 -6.18 -1.15
C ILE A 163 7.26 -6.80 0.19
N ARG A 164 6.46 -7.87 0.18
CA ARG A 164 6.05 -8.61 1.38
C ARG A 164 5.80 -10.06 1.04
N PHE A 165 6.14 -10.95 1.94
CA PHE A 165 5.67 -12.33 1.88
C PHE A 165 4.21 -12.40 2.34
N GLY A 166 3.37 -12.99 1.50
CA GLY A 166 1.98 -13.27 1.87
C GLY A 166 1.85 -14.50 2.77
N PRO A 167 0.66 -14.72 3.33
CA PRO A 167 0.39 -15.90 4.19
C PRO A 167 0.57 -17.23 3.46
N ASP A 168 0.61 -17.23 2.14
CA ASP A 168 0.88 -18.38 1.28
C ASP A 168 2.39 -18.64 1.05
N GLY A 169 3.27 -17.84 1.65
CA GLY A 169 4.72 -17.92 1.50
C GLY A 169 5.26 -17.44 0.15
N MET A 170 4.42 -16.82 -0.69
CA MET A 170 4.86 -16.19 -1.94
C MET A 170 5.24 -14.74 -1.70
N LEU A 171 6.18 -14.23 -2.50
CA LEU A 171 6.58 -12.84 -2.47
C LEU A 171 5.65 -12.01 -3.36
N TYR A 172 4.98 -11.02 -2.76
CA TYR A 172 4.17 -10.04 -3.45
C TYR A 172 4.95 -8.75 -3.61
N ILE A 173 4.81 -8.12 -4.78
CA ILE A 173 5.61 -6.97 -5.18
C ILE A 173 4.67 -5.94 -5.79
N THR A 174 4.71 -4.70 -5.30
CA THR A 174 4.02 -3.59 -5.95
C THR A 174 4.92 -2.96 -7.00
N THR A 175 4.40 -2.71 -8.20
CA THR A 175 5.12 -2.03 -9.27
C THR A 175 4.28 -0.88 -9.81
N GLY A 176 4.87 0.29 -9.92
CA GLY A 176 4.21 1.44 -10.53
C GLY A 176 4.28 1.41 -12.06
N GLU A 177 3.51 2.26 -12.70
CA GLU A 177 3.47 2.35 -14.17
C GLU A 177 4.67 3.12 -14.77
N ALA A 178 5.58 3.63 -13.92
CA ALA A 178 6.81 4.30 -14.31
C ALA A 178 6.60 5.51 -15.25
N ASP A 179 5.54 6.29 -15.00
CA ASP A 179 5.09 7.45 -15.80
C ASP A 179 4.68 7.12 -17.25
N ASP A 180 4.33 5.85 -17.49
CA ASP A 180 3.80 5.36 -18.77
C ASP A 180 2.46 4.63 -18.52
N ARG A 181 1.38 5.40 -18.48
CA ARG A 181 0.03 4.97 -18.06
C ARG A 181 -0.50 3.71 -18.75
N PRO A 182 -0.34 3.52 -20.10
CA PRO A 182 -0.80 2.33 -20.79
C PRO A 182 -0.27 1.01 -20.23
N ARG A 183 0.93 1.03 -19.60
CA ARG A 183 1.51 -0.18 -18.97
C ARG A 183 0.56 -0.82 -17.96
N ALA A 184 -0.18 0.00 -17.21
CA ALA A 184 -1.07 -0.51 -16.16
C ALA A 184 -2.11 -1.50 -16.70
N GLN A 185 -2.59 -1.32 -17.94
CA GLN A 185 -3.57 -2.20 -18.59
C GLN A 185 -2.93 -3.31 -19.44
N ASP A 186 -1.65 -3.21 -19.82
CA ASP A 186 -0.96 -4.29 -20.54
C ASP A 186 -0.53 -5.41 -19.56
N GLN A 187 -1.23 -6.54 -19.61
CA GLN A 187 -0.94 -7.70 -18.74
C GLN A 187 0.40 -8.39 -19.06
N LYS A 188 1.09 -8.03 -20.14
CA LYS A 188 2.45 -8.53 -20.46
C LYS A 188 3.53 -7.62 -19.89
N ASP A 189 3.22 -6.37 -19.58
CA ASP A 189 4.12 -5.44 -18.90
C ASP A 189 4.07 -5.68 -17.38
N LEU A 190 5.19 -5.44 -16.70
CA LEU A 190 5.30 -5.60 -15.26
C LEU A 190 4.99 -4.31 -14.47
N GLY A 191 4.78 -3.18 -15.13
CA GLY A 191 4.44 -1.91 -14.50
C GLY A 191 2.94 -1.76 -14.22
N GLY A 192 2.59 -1.08 -13.11
CA GLY A 192 1.21 -0.88 -12.68
C GLY A 192 0.52 -2.17 -12.23
N LYS A 193 1.24 -3.01 -11.48
CA LYS A 193 0.83 -4.38 -11.11
C LYS A 193 1.04 -4.68 -9.63
N ILE A 194 0.32 -5.69 -9.17
CA ILE A 194 0.77 -6.52 -8.07
C ILE A 194 1.32 -7.81 -8.71
N LEU A 195 2.61 -8.05 -8.49
CA LEU A 195 3.25 -9.28 -8.92
C LEU A 195 3.28 -10.29 -7.75
N ARG A 196 3.20 -11.58 -8.08
CA ARG A 196 3.29 -12.66 -7.09
C ARG A 196 4.22 -13.75 -7.62
N VAL A 197 5.32 -13.96 -6.91
CA VAL A 197 6.39 -14.88 -7.31
C VAL A 197 6.78 -15.80 -6.15
N THR A 198 7.39 -16.91 -6.48
CA THR A 198 8.02 -17.79 -5.47
C THR A 198 9.23 -17.09 -4.82
N PRO A 199 9.76 -17.55 -3.68
CA PRO A 199 10.99 -17.01 -3.09
C PRO A 199 12.22 -17.05 -4.03
N ALA A 200 12.16 -17.87 -5.10
CA ALA A 200 13.19 -17.93 -6.15
C ALA A 200 12.87 -17.06 -7.38
N GLY A 201 11.85 -16.17 -7.30
CA GLY A 201 11.50 -15.23 -8.36
C GLY A 201 10.72 -15.81 -9.54
N LYS A 202 10.35 -17.09 -9.50
CA LYS A 202 9.51 -17.69 -10.56
C LYS A 202 8.05 -17.29 -10.36
N PRO A 203 7.26 -17.15 -11.44
CA PRO A 203 5.81 -16.96 -11.31
C PRO A 203 5.20 -17.97 -10.33
N ALA A 204 4.41 -17.47 -9.38
CA ALA A 204 3.87 -18.34 -8.32
C ALA A 204 2.77 -19.26 -8.87
N PRO A 205 2.70 -20.52 -8.41
CA PRO A 205 1.59 -21.40 -8.75
C PRO A 205 0.23 -20.77 -8.35
N GLY A 206 -0.76 -20.91 -9.22
CA GLY A 206 -2.09 -20.36 -8.98
C GLY A 206 -2.24 -18.85 -9.29
N ASN A 207 -1.26 -18.22 -9.95
CA ASN A 207 -1.47 -16.94 -10.57
C ASN A 207 -2.55 -17.01 -11.67
N PRO A 208 -3.30 -15.94 -11.93
CA PRO A 208 -4.39 -15.92 -12.91
C PRO A 208 -3.97 -16.41 -14.30
N THR A 209 -2.79 -16.02 -14.75
CA THR A 209 -2.20 -16.49 -16.00
C THR A 209 -1.01 -17.38 -15.71
N ALA A 210 -1.07 -18.62 -16.16
CA ALA A 210 0.02 -19.58 -15.97
C ALA A 210 1.33 -19.05 -16.59
N GLY A 211 2.41 -19.11 -15.81
CA GLY A 211 3.73 -18.64 -16.25
C GLY A 211 3.92 -17.11 -16.21
N SER A 212 2.90 -16.34 -15.81
CA SER A 212 3.02 -14.89 -15.58
C SER A 212 3.18 -14.59 -14.08
N PRO A 213 4.05 -13.64 -13.70
CA PRO A 213 4.13 -13.16 -12.34
C PRO A 213 2.98 -12.23 -11.96
N VAL A 214 2.18 -11.74 -12.91
CA VAL A 214 1.08 -10.79 -12.69
C VAL A 214 -0.04 -11.44 -11.88
N TYR A 215 -0.35 -10.86 -10.72
CA TYR A 215 -1.44 -11.28 -9.84
C TYR A 215 -2.69 -10.44 -10.05
N SER A 216 -2.52 -9.12 -10.18
CA SER A 216 -3.56 -8.14 -10.50
C SER A 216 -2.94 -6.92 -11.18
N TRP A 217 -3.76 -6.09 -11.85
CA TRP A 217 -3.28 -4.98 -12.68
C TRP A 217 -4.21 -3.78 -12.63
N GLY A 218 -3.84 -2.71 -13.35
CA GLY A 218 -4.62 -1.48 -13.39
C GLY A 218 -4.34 -0.57 -12.20
N PHE A 219 -3.11 -0.59 -11.68
CA PHE A 219 -2.63 0.32 -10.64
C PHE A 219 -1.75 1.42 -11.22
N ARG A 220 -1.69 2.55 -10.52
CA ARG A 220 -0.82 3.66 -10.89
C ARG A 220 0.55 3.58 -10.19
N ASP A 221 0.57 3.70 -8.89
CA ASP A 221 1.77 3.65 -8.04
C ASP A 221 1.44 3.03 -6.68
N PRO A 222 1.20 1.71 -6.65
CA PRO A 222 0.80 1.02 -5.44
C PRO A 222 1.97 0.95 -4.44
N GLN A 223 1.72 1.36 -3.19
CA GLN A 223 2.75 1.63 -2.18
C GLN A 223 2.65 0.75 -0.93
N GLY A 224 1.51 0.16 -0.65
CA GLY A 224 1.29 -0.63 0.55
C GLY A 224 0.67 -1.99 0.26
N LEU A 225 1.03 -2.98 1.07
CA LEU A 225 0.51 -4.35 1.06
C LEU A 225 0.14 -4.74 2.48
N ALA A 226 -1.06 -5.28 2.69
CA ALA A 226 -1.48 -5.87 3.96
C ALA A 226 -2.46 -7.02 3.73
N TRP A 227 -2.47 -7.98 4.66
CA TRP A 227 -3.44 -9.08 4.66
C TRP A 227 -4.20 -9.09 5.98
N ASP A 228 -5.50 -9.32 5.91
CA ASP A 228 -6.29 -9.58 7.10
C ASP A 228 -6.15 -11.04 7.59
N ASP A 229 -6.78 -11.36 8.72
CA ASP A 229 -6.74 -12.70 9.34
C ASP A 229 -7.35 -13.79 8.45
N LYS A 230 -8.09 -13.42 7.42
CA LYS A 230 -8.67 -14.35 6.44
C LYS A 230 -7.81 -14.53 5.20
N GLY A 231 -6.65 -13.85 5.15
CA GLY A 231 -5.72 -13.86 4.01
C GLY A 231 -6.18 -12.98 2.84
N GLN A 232 -7.13 -12.06 3.05
CA GLN A 232 -7.53 -11.10 2.03
C GLN A 232 -6.46 -10.02 1.89
N LEU A 233 -5.98 -9.81 0.67
CA LEU A 233 -4.99 -8.77 0.34
C LEU A 233 -5.67 -7.40 0.18
N TYR A 234 -5.02 -6.39 0.74
CA TYR A 234 -5.32 -4.98 0.56
C TYR A 234 -4.10 -4.24 0.03
N VAL A 235 -4.36 -3.24 -0.83
CA VAL A 235 -3.32 -2.42 -1.49
C VAL A 235 -3.72 -0.96 -1.42
N SER A 236 -2.78 -0.09 -1.03
CA SER A 236 -2.90 1.35 -1.18
C SER A 236 -2.28 1.79 -2.51
N ASP A 237 -2.97 2.65 -3.25
CA ASP A 237 -2.49 3.17 -4.54
C ASP A 237 -2.57 4.70 -4.59
N PHE A 238 -1.51 5.34 -5.10
CA PHE A 238 -1.49 6.77 -5.31
C PHE A 238 -2.26 7.14 -6.57
N GLY A 239 -3.30 7.93 -6.40
CA GLY A 239 -3.99 8.54 -7.50
C GLY A 239 -3.19 9.64 -8.20
N HIS A 240 -3.73 10.13 -9.32
CA HIS A 240 -3.08 11.19 -10.09
C HIS A 240 -3.48 12.59 -9.57
N HIS A 241 -4.73 12.95 -9.77
CA HIS A 241 -5.24 14.26 -9.38
C HIS A 241 -6.51 14.19 -8.55
N ASN A 242 -7.29 13.13 -8.72
CA ASN A 242 -8.62 13.05 -8.17
C ASN A 242 -8.65 12.29 -6.84
N LEU A 243 -8.28 11.01 -6.86
CA LEU A 243 -8.50 10.12 -5.72
C LEU A 243 -7.36 9.13 -5.53
N ASP A 244 -6.77 9.11 -4.35
CA ASP A 244 -5.99 7.98 -3.85
C ASP A 244 -6.93 6.84 -3.42
N GLU A 245 -6.44 5.60 -3.36
CA GLU A 245 -7.26 4.42 -3.21
C GLU A 245 -6.75 3.45 -2.15
N LEU A 246 -7.69 2.79 -1.48
CA LEU A 246 -7.50 1.53 -0.78
C LEU A 246 -8.29 0.45 -1.50
N ASN A 247 -7.60 -0.53 -2.01
CA ASN A 247 -8.16 -1.60 -2.81
C ASN A 247 -8.16 -2.93 -2.06
N ARG A 248 -9.27 -3.66 -2.12
CA ARG A 248 -9.34 -5.07 -1.74
C ARG A 248 -9.00 -5.90 -2.97
N VAL A 249 -7.84 -6.57 -2.96
CA VAL A 249 -7.27 -7.17 -4.16
C VAL A 249 -7.60 -8.66 -4.27
N THR A 250 -7.99 -9.05 -5.48
CA THR A 250 -8.27 -10.43 -5.86
C THR A 250 -7.38 -10.87 -7.04
N PRO A 251 -7.10 -12.16 -7.17
CA PRO A 251 -6.39 -12.68 -8.34
C PRO A 251 -7.13 -12.33 -9.63
N GLY A 252 -6.42 -11.76 -10.61
CA GLY A 252 -7.02 -11.39 -11.90
C GLY A 252 -7.89 -10.14 -11.88
N GLY A 253 -7.91 -9.39 -10.78
CA GLY A 253 -8.64 -8.12 -10.69
C GLY A 253 -7.95 -7.00 -11.47
N ASN A 254 -8.77 -6.18 -12.16
CA ASN A 254 -8.35 -4.96 -12.82
C ASN A 254 -8.88 -3.75 -12.03
N TYR A 255 -7.98 -2.84 -11.60
CA TYR A 255 -8.30 -1.71 -10.72
C TYR A 255 -8.44 -0.38 -11.46
N GLY A 256 -8.48 -0.43 -12.80
CA GLY A 256 -9.00 0.61 -13.67
C GLY A 256 -8.01 1.66 -14.15
N TRP A 257 -6.90 1.91 -13.48
CA TRP A 257 -5.93 2.91 -13.96
C TRP A 257 -5.39 2.55 -15.35
N PRO A 258 -5.29 3.49 -16.32
CA PRO A 258 -5.62 4.91 -16.25
C PRO A 258 -7.05 5.27 -16.68
N GLU A 259 -7.89 4.30 -17.03
CA GLU A 259 -9.24 4.51 -17.57
C GLU A 259 -10.18 5.07 -16.48
N VAL A 260 -10.01 4.60 -15.23
CA VAL A 260 -10.77 5.04 -14.07
C VAL A 260 -9.82 5.40 -12.94
N GLU A 261 -10.15 6.42 -12.17
CA GLU A 261 -9.49 6.84 -10.93
C GLU A 261 -10.57 7.00 -9.85
N GLY A 262 -10.56 6.14 -8.84
CA GLY A 262 -11.60 6.08 -7.82
C GLY A 262 -12.73 5.12 -8.19
N THR A 263 -13.95 5.49 -7.84
CA THR A 263 -15.16 4.64 -7.98
C THR A 263 -15.91 4.91 -9.28
N GLY A 264 -16.73 3.92 -9.70
CA GLY A 264 -17.60 4.01 -10.87
C GLY A 264 -17.08 3.22 -12.08
N GLY A 265 -16.10 2.34 -11.87
CA GLY A 265 -15.57 1.48 -12.92
C GLY A 265 -16.28 0.14 -13.08
N GLU A 266 -17.16 -0.24 -12.13
CA GLU A 266 -17.90 -1.50 -12.21
C GLU A 266 -18.92 -1.50 -13.35
N PRO A 267 -19.12 -2.65 -14.01
CA PRO A 267 -18.56 -3.98 -13.71
C PRO A 267 -17.22 -4.27 -14.40
N GLU A 268 -16.69 -3.36 -15.21
CA GLU A 268 -15.50 -3.58 -16.03
C GLU A 268 -14.22 -3.56 -15.16
N PHE A 269 -14.19 -2.69 -14.16
CA PHE A 269 -13.09 -2.54 -13.22
C PHE A 269 -13.56 -2.75 -11.78
N THR A 270 -12.64 -3.09 -10.90
CA THR A 270 -12.93 -3.27 -9.47
C THR A 270 -12.79 -1.95 -8.74
N ASP A 271 -13.87 -1.47 -8.13
CA ASP A 271 -13.88 -0.25 -7.35
C ASP A 271 -13.07 -0.39 -6.03
N PRO A 272 -12.36 0.67 -5.59
CA PRO A 272 -11.70 0.71 -4.29
C PRO A 272 -12.70 0.66 -3.13
N ILE A 273 -12.27 0.17 -1.97
CA ILE A 273 -13.09 0.13 -0.75
C ILE A 273 -13.11 1.46 0.00
N ALA A 274 -12.11 2.31 -0.23
CA ALA A 274 -12.06 3.68 0.27
C ALA A 274 -11.21 4.55 -0.65
N THR A 275 -11.54 5.83 -0.71
CA THR A 275 -10.81 6.83 -1.50
C THR A 275 -10.55 8.09 -0.69
N TRP A 276 -9.52 8.84 -1.07
CA TRP A 276 -9.14 10.13 -0.49
C TRP A 276 -8.75 11.11 -1.58
N LYS A 277 -8.83 12.40 -1.31
CA LYS A 277 -8.12 13.38 -2.12
C LYS A 277 -6.60 13.23 -1.89
N PRO A 278 -5.76 13.37 -2.91
CA PRO A 278 -4.30 13.23 -2.75
C PRO A 278 -3.67 14.16 -1.70
N ALA A 279 -4.29 15.33 -1.44
CA ALA A 279 -3.85 16.23 -0.39
C ALA A 279 -4.10 15.68 1.03
N ASP A 280 -5.12 14.82 1.19
CA ASP A 280 -5.55 14.30 2.49
C ASP A 280 -4.86 12.97 2.84
N ALA A 281 -4.25 12.29 1.85
CA ALA A 281 -3.62 10.99 2.05
C ALA A 281 -2.24 10.87 1.38
N SER A 282 -2.12 10.51 0.11
CA SER A 282 -0.96 9.85 -0.50
C SER A 282 -0.58 8.61 0.32
N PRO A 283 -1.46 7.57 0.31
CA PRO A 283 -1.39 6.43 1.22
C PRO A 283 -0.23 5.50 0.82
N SER A 284 0.78 5.39 1.68
CA SER A 284 1.99 4.63 1.43
C SER A 284 1.97 3.27 2.14
N GLY A 285 3.01 2.94 2.89
CA GLY A 285 3.10 1.66 3.57
C GLY A 285 1.98 1.46 4.59
N MET A 286 1.44 0.26 4.61
CA MET A 286 0.29 -0.10 5.44
C MET A 286 0.45 -1.46 6.08
N THR A 287 -0.39 -1.75 7.07
CA THR A 287 -0.50 -3.03 7.73
C THR A 287 -1.92 -3.31 8.18
N TYR A 288 -2.22 -4.58 8.44
CA TYR A 288 -3.38 -4.99 9.21
C TYR A 288 -2.93 -5.27 10.65
N HIS A 289 -3.62 -4.66 11.60
CA HIS A 289 -3.34 -4.82 13.01
C HIS A 289 -4.63 -4.61 13.81
N ASP A 290 -4.90 -5.50 14.75
CA ASP A 290 -6.05 -5.45 15.66
C ASP A 290 -7.39 -5.22 14.93
N GLY A 291 -7.65 -6.03 13.89
CA GLY A 291 -8.92 -6.02 13.14
C GLY A 291 -9.08 -4.84 12.18
N ARG A 292 -8.06 -4.01 11.98
CA ARG A 292 -8.11 -2.80 11.15
C ARG A 292 -6.90 -2.66 10.23
N ILE A 293 -7.10 -1.95 9.14
CA ILE A 293 -6.03 -1.53 8.24
C ILE A 293 -5.48 -0.19 8.73
N TRP A 294 -4.17 -0.13 8.94
CA TRP A 294 -3.43 1.07 9.30
C TRP A 294 -2.61 1.53 8.10
N ILE A 295 -2.66 2.81 7.76
CA ILE A 295 -2.08 3.37 6.54
C ILE A 295 -1.27 4.61 6.90
N ALA A 296 0.01 4.62 6.54
CA ALA A 296 0.86 5.80 6.68
C ALA A 296 0.70 6.70 5.45
N CYS A 297 0.43 7.98 5.67
CA CYS A 297 0.14 8.95 4.63
C CYS A 297 1.21 10.01 4.49
N LEU A 298 1.68 10.21 3.25
CA LEU A 298 2.76 11.16 2.97
C LEU A 298 2.25 12.61 2.93
N ARG A 299 1.39 12.96 1.98
CA ARG A 299 0.89 14.34 1.84
C ARG A 299 -0.12 14.69 2.92
N GLY A 300 -0.88 13.71 3.36
CA GLY A 300 -1.84 13.88 4.46
C GLY A 300 -1.19 14.01 5.84
N GLU A 301 0.10 13.68 5.98
CA GLU A 301 0.88 13.78 7.23
C GLU A 301 0.18 13.18 8.44
N ARG A 302 -0.37 11.94 8.27
CA ARG A 302 -1.16 11.23 9.29
C ARG A 302 -1.10 9.72 9.12
N LEU A 303 -1.56 9.01 10.12
CA LEU A 303 -2.03 7.63 9.98
C LEU A 303 -3.54 7.63 9.74
N TYR A 304 -4.01 6.77 8.86
CA TYR A 304 -5.40 6.32 8.88
C TYR A 304 -5.50 4.95 9.53
N ARG A 305 -6.60 4.73 10.27
CA ARG A 305 -7.05 3.44 10.77
C ARG A 305 -8.47 3.21 10.29
N ILE A 306 -8.71 2.14 9.51
CA ILE A 306 -9.96 1.92 8.80
C ILE A 306 -10.38 0.45 8.86
N ALA A 307 -11.67 0.16 8.88
CA ALA A 307 -12.18 -1.21 8.81
C ALA A 307 -11.90 -1.84 7.44
N THR A 308 -11.88 -3.18 7.37
CA THR A 308 -11.56 -3.96 6.15
C THR A 308 -12.62 -3.83 5.04
N ASP A 309 -13.77 -3.24 5.33
CA ASP A 309 -14.81 -2.88 4.35
C ASP A 309 -14.74 -1.41 3.91
N GLY A 310 -13.75 -0.64 4.39
CA GLY A 310 -13.59 0.78 4.13
C GLY A 310 -14.44 1.70 5.02
N SER A 311 -15.18 1.14 5.97
CA SER A 311 -15.99 1.92 6.92
C SER A 311 -15.18 2.41 8.13
N SER A 312 -15.78 3.31 8.90
CA SER A 312 -15.28 3.78 10.19
C SER A 312 -13.81 4.27 10.17
N PRO A 313 -13.45 5.15 9.21
CA PRO A 313 -12.10 5.71 9.16
C PRO A 313 -11.84 6.59 10.40
N GLN A 314 -10.65 6.50 10.94
CA GLN A 314 -10.11 7.38 11.96
C GLN A 314 -8.74 7.88 11.50
N GLN A 315 -8.34 9.06 11.94
CA GLN A 315 -7.01 9.62 11.69
C GLN A 315 -6.26 9.80 13.00
N LEU A 316 -4.95 9.67 12.95
CA LEU A 316 -4.04 9.80 14.11
C LEU A 316 -2.78 10.54 13.69
N LEU A 317 -2.13 11.21 14.64
CA LEU A 317 -0.85 11.90 14.47
C LEU A 317 -0.87 13.00 13.41
N THR A 318 -2.03 13.57 13.11
CA THR A 318 -2.21 14.56 12.02
C THR A 318 -1.31 15.76 12.20
N GLY A 319 -0.40 16.01 11.24
CA GLY A 319 0.53 17.14 11.21
C GLY A 319 1.63 17.11 12.28
N GLN A 320 1.69 16.11 13.17
CA GLN A 320 2.62 16.11 14.31
C GLN A 320 4.05 15.72 13.91
N TYR A 321 4.19 14.79 12.94
CA TYR A 321 5.48 14.22 12.55
C TYR A 321 5.79 14.41 11.05
N GLY A 322 5.00 15.22 10.33
CA GLY A 322 5.12 15.40 8.88
C GLY A 322 4.73 14.14 8.11
N ARG A 323 5.37 13.93 6.99
CA ARG A 323 5.07 12.82 6.05
C ARG A 323 5.36 11.47 6.71
N LEU A 324 4.38 10.55 6.70
CA LEU A 324 4.54 9.19 7.22
C LEU A 324 4.64 8.21 6.06
N ARG A 325 5.71 7.37 6.06
CA ARG A 325 6.04 6.47 4.95
C ARG A 325 5.54 5.05 5.16
N LEU A 326 5.62 4.54 6.36
CA LEU A 326 5.29 3.15 6.70
C LEU A 326 4.70 3.07 8.09
N VAL A 327 3.78 2.17 8.27
CA VAL A 327 3.37 1.65 9.58
C VAL A 327 3.45 0.13 9.53
N THR A 328 4.05 -0.49 10.55
CA THR A 328 4.25 -1.95 10.62
C THR A 328 4.18 -2.43 12.07
N PRO A 329 3.58 -3.60 12.36
CA PRO A 329 3.53 -4.14 13.71
C PRO A 329 4.92 -4.62 14.15
N ALA A 330 5.27 -4.29 15.38
CA ALA A 330 6.47 -4.78 16.04
C ALA A 330 6.18 -6.04 16.87
N PRO A 331 7.21 -6.86 17.17
CA PRO A 331 7.04 -8.08 17.96
C PRO A 331 6.49 -7.85 19.38
N ASP A 332 6.65 -6.63 19.92
CA ASP A 332 6.13 -6.22 21.24
C ASP A 332 4.66 -5.80 21.24
N GLY A 333 3.99 -5.87 20.07
CA GLY A 333 2.59 -5.46 19.89
C GLY A 333 2.40 -3.97 19.62
N SER A 334 3.46 -3.15 19.65
CA SER A 334 3.41 -1.76 19.22
C SER A 334 3.42 -1.65 17.68
N LEU A 335 3.17 -0.46 17.18
CA LEU A 335 3.36 -0.14 15.76
C LEU A 335 4.60 0.73 15.60
N TRP A 336 5.48 0.38 14.65
CA TRP A 336 6.58 1.25 14.26
C TRP A 336 6.19 2.04 13.02
N VAL A 337 6.46 3.35 13.06
CA VAL A 337 6.10 4.30 12.00
C VAL A 337 7.37 4.98 11.50
N LEU A 338 7.60 4.94 10.18
CA LEU A 338 8.66 5.70 9.53
C LEU A 338 8.16 7.06 9.08
N THR A 339 8.90 8.13 9.36
CA THR A 339 8.72 9.43 8.69
C THR A 339 9.49 9.46 7.37
N ASN A 340 9.29 10.49 6.53
CA ASN A 340 9.97 10.58 5.24
C ASN A 340 10.11 12.03 4.75
N GLY A 341 11.33 12.57 4.77
CA GLY A 341 11.63 13.89 4.22
C GLY A 341 11.11 15.06 5.05
N ARG A 342 11.02 14.88 6.36
CA ARG A 342 10.46 15.87 7.27
C ARG A 342 11.19 17.22 7.28
N SER A 343 12.50 17.22 7.32
CA SER A 343 13.31 18.43 7.49
C SER A 343 14.60 18.38 6.66
N GLY A 344 14.63 17.51 5.64
CA GLY A 344 15.83 17.25 4.85
C GLY A 344 16.47 15.90 5.17
N PRO A 345 17.62 15.59 4.57
CA PRO A 345 18.32 14.33 4.81
C PRO A 345 18.75 14.23 6.28
N ASP A 346 18.82 12.98 6.78
CA ASP A 346 19.27 12.63 8.13
C ASP A 346 18.39 13.15 9.29
N HIS A 347 17.12 13.49 9.02
CA HIS A 347 16.18 13.97 10.04
C HIS A 347 14.94 13.07 10.18
N ASP A 348 14.86 11.99 9.43
CA ASP A 348 13.74 11.07 9.54
C ASP A 348 13.82 10.21 10.79
N LEU A 349 12.64 9.80 11.25
CA LEU A 349 12.41 9.16 12.54
C LEU A 349 11.84 7.76 12.36
N ILE A 350 12.07 6.93 13.37
CA ILE A 350 11.22 5.79 13.69
C ILE A 350 10.48 6.12 14.97
N LEU A 351 9.17 6.06 14.91
CA LEU A 351 8.28 6.23 16.06
C LEU A 351 7.77 4.86 16.50
N ARG A 352 7.74 4.63 17.81
CA ARG A 352 6.99 3.54 18.44
C ARG A 352 5.65 4.10 18.87
N VAL A 353 4.56 3.52 18.38
CA VAL A 353 3.18 3.94 18.65
C VAL A 353 2.45 2.79 19.34
N THR A 354 1.90 3.04 20.52
CA THR A 354 0.99 2.11 21.20
C THR A 354 -0.42 2.48 20.77
N PRO A 355 -1.16 1.60 20.06
CA PRO A 355 -2.49 1.86 19.53
C PRO A 355 -3.54 2.22 20.57
#